data_8d0d588141dc08d9927f9258146b0bab
#
_entry.id   8d0d588141dc08d9927f9258146b0bab
#
_cell.length_a   1.000
_cell.length_b   1.000
_cell.length_c   1.000
_cell.angle_alpha   90.00
_cell.angle_beta   90.00
_cell.angle_gamma   90.00
#
_symmetry.space_group_name_H-M   'P 1'
#
loop_
_entity.id
_entity.type
_entity.pdbx_description
1 polymer ?
#
loop_
_entity_poly.entity_id
_entity_poly.type
_entity_poly.pdbx_seq_one_letter_code
_entity_poly.pdbx_strand_id
1 'polypeptide(L)'
;MPRPQRCRLVCSLPRQEAFVPDGPDSCTDTVIMTVDEYEVIRLMDLIGLTQEQAAAQMNVGRTTVTGIYESARHKVAEALVYGKRLLIQGGKIKICERAGTCHHPCCRAQDQKEGEGRDPLSPQKEHDINE
;
A
#
# COMPACT_ATOMS: atom_id res chain seq x y z
N MET A 1 -24.61 -20.65 -5.73
CA MET A 1 -23.63 -20.80 -4.67
C MET A 1 -22.55 -19.75 -4.76
N PRO A 2 -22.36 -19.00 -3.70
CA PRO A 2 -21.28 -18.02 -3.75
C PRO A 2 -19.93 -18.70 -3.80
N ARG A 3 -19.04 -18.11 -4.57
CA ARG A 3 -17.66 -18.58 -4.59
C ARG A 3 -16.96 -18.15 -3.32
N PRO A 4 -16.09 -18.99 -2.77
CA PRO A 4 -15.23 -18.49 -1.70
C PRO A 4 -14.34 -17.40 -2.28
N GLN A 5 -14.09 -16.39 -1.47
CA GLN A 5 -13.17 -15.34 -1.89
C GLN A 5 -11.78 -15.90 -1.98
N ARG A 6 -11.11 -15.54 -3.06
CA ARG A 6 -9.71 -15.89 -3.21
C ARG A 6 -8.86 -15.00 -2.33
N CYS A 7 -7.81 -15.57 -1.79
CA CYS A 7 -6.82 -14.77 -1.11
C CYS A 7 -6.07 -13.94 -2.15
N ARG A 8 -5.87 -12.66 -1.85
CA ARG A 8 -5.13 -11.77 -2.73
C ARG A 8 -3.65 -11.93 -2.43
N LEU A 9 -2.87 -12.09 -3.49
CA LEU A 9 -1.43 -12.20 -3.31
C LEU A 9 -0.83 -10.84 -3.03
N VAL A 10 0.02 -10.78 -2.03
CA VAL A 10 0.81 -9.57 -1.75
C VAL A 10 2.26 -9.96 -1.69
N CYS A 11 3.14 -9.03 -2.04
CA CYS A 11 4.57 -9.32 -2.07
C CYS A 11 5.13 -9.51 -0.69
N SER A 12 4.74 -8.66 0.24
CA SER A 12 5.20 -8.74 1.61
C SER A 12 4.27 -7.90 2.47
N LEU A 13 4.37 -8.10 3.77
CA LEU A 13 3.61 -7.28 4.70
C LEU A 13 4.20 -5.87 4.75
N PRO A 14 3.38 -4.88 5.12
CA PRO A 14 3.91 -3.52 5.23
C PRO A 14 4.98 -3.43 6.31
N ARG A 15 5.95 -2.56 6.07
CA ARG A 15 6.99 -2.32 7.07
C ARG A 15 6.44 -1.65 8.30
N GLN A 16 5.51 -0.73 8.11
CA GLN A 16 4.87 -0.02 9.21
C GLN A 16 3.41 -0.36 9.21
N GLU A 17 2.91 -0.73 10.36
CA GLU A 17 1.50 -1.10 10.49
C GLU A 17 0.62 0.09 10.80
N ALA A 18 1.20 1.19 11.25
CA ALA A 18 0.41 2.33 11.64
C ALA A 18 1.13 3.61 11.28
N PHE A 19 0.33 4.59 10.86
CA PHE A 19 0.80 5.94 10.62
C PHE A 19 -0.02 6.86 11.50
N VAL A 20 0.66 7.62 12.33
CA VAL A 20 0.03 8.42 13.37
C VAL A 20 0.31 9.88 13.09
N PRO A 21 -0.73 10.74 13.09
CA PRO A 21 -0.46 12.16 12.94
C PRO A 21 0.43 12.66 14.06
N ASP A 22 1.34 13.56 13.70
CA ASP A 22 2.31 14.11 14.63
C ASP A 22 1.88 15.53 14.94
N GLY A 23 1.43 15.78 16.15
CA GLY A 23 1.03 17.12 16.51
C GLY A 23 0.01 17.10 17.62
N PRO A 24 -0.16 18.25 18.29
CA PRO A 24 -1.04 18.31 19.47
C PRO A 24 -2.52 18.21 19.12
N ASP A 25 -2.89 18.50 17.88
CA ASP A 25 -4.30 18.48 17.46
C ASP A 25 -4.66 17.23 16.72
N SER A 26 -3.85 16.19 16.81
CA SER A 26 -4.14 14.98 16.07
C SER A 26 -5.42 14.32 16.59
N CYS A 27 -6.17 13.78 15.65
CA CYS A 27 -7.42 13.10 15.97
C CYS A 27 -7.10 11.74 16.55
N THR A 28 -7.95 11.27 17.47
CA THR A 28 -7.76 9.94 18.06
C THR A 28 -8.43 8.85 17.24
N ASP A 29 -9.25 9.22 16.26
CA ASP A 29 -9.91 8.23 15.42
C ASP A 29 -8.91 7.48 14.58
N THR A 30 -9.30 6.27 14.18
CA THR A 30 -8.44 5.41 13.40
C THR A 30 -9.17 4.96 12.15
N VAL A 31 -8.47 5.02 11.02
CA VAL A 31 -8.94 4.43 9.77
C VAL A 31 -8.20 3.11 9.60
N ILE A 32 -8.93 2.03 9.36
CA ILE A 32 -8.32 0.73 9.22
C ILE A 32 -8.27 0.39 7.73
N MET A 33 -7.08 0.16 7.23
CA MET A 33 -6.82 -0.25 5.85
C MET A 33 -6.38 -1.70 5.87
N THR A 34 -6.96 -2.51 4.98
CA THR A 34 -6.52 -3.91 4.90
C THR A 34 -5.20 -3.99 4.12
N VAL A 35 -4.53 -5.14 4.28
CA VAL A 35 -3.23 -5.31 3.64
C VAL A 35 -3.38 -5.35 2.12
N ASP A 36 -4.47 -5.92 1.61
CA ASP A 36 -4.68 -5.90 0.16
C ASP A 36 -4.93 -4.47 -0.35
N GLU A 37 -5.57 -3.63 0.43
CA GLU A 37 -5.71 -2.22 0.06
C GLU A 37 -4.35 -1.53 0.02
N TYR A 38 -3.52 -1.82 1.00
CA TYR A 38 -2.15 -1.31 1.01
C TYR A 38 -1.39 -1.77 -0.23
N GLU A 39 -1.54 -3.04 -0.60
CA GLU A 39 -0.81 -3.58 -1.75
C GLU A 39 -1.24 -2.91 -3.04
N VAL A 40 -2.53 -2.65 -3.20
CA VAL A 40 -3.00 -1.97 -4.41
C VAL A 40 -2.41 -0.56 -4.49
N ILE A 41 -2.37 0.16 -3.37
CA ILE A 41 -1.75 1.48 -3.35
C ILE A 41 -0.27 1.37 -3.75
N ARG A 42 0.42 0.39 -3.19
CA ARG A 42 1.82 0.21 -3.51
C ARG A 42 2.04 -0.05 -4.99
N LEU A 43 1.24 -0.98 -5.53
CA LEU A 43 1.43 -1.37 -6.93
C LEU A 43 1.04 -0.27 -7.91
N MET A 44 -0.06 0.40 -7.67
CA MET A 44 -0.58 1.36 -8.64
C MET A 44 -0.05 2.76 -8.43
N ASP A 45 0.01 3.22 -7.18
CA ASP A 45 0.37 4.61 -6.93
C ASP A 45 1.86 4.79 -6.69
N LEU A 46 2.56 3.78 -6.20
CA LEU A 46 3.99 3.91 -5.97
C LEU A 46 4.80 3.31 -7.13
N ILE A 47 4.48 2.08 -7.50
CA ILE A 47 5.22 1.39 -8.56
C ILE A 47 4.76 1.87 -9.93
N GLY A 48 3.47 2.16 -10.08
CA GLY A 48 2.94 2.68 -11.34
C GLY A 48 2.35 1.62 -12.26
N LEU A 49 1.93 0.49 -11.71
CA LEU A 49 1.30 -0.54 -12.53
C LEU A 49 -0.11 -0.11 -12.93
N THR A 50 -0.57 -0.63 -14.06
CA THR A 50 -1.96 -0.46 -14.45
C THR A 50 -2.84 -1.38 -13.60
N GLN A 51 -4.15 -1.13 -13.68
CA GLN A 51 -5.10 -1.99 -12.98
C GLN A 51 -4.97 -3.44 -13.41
N GLU A 52 -4.75 -3.65 -14.69
CA GLU A 52 -4.62 -5.01 -15.21
C GLU A 52 -3.36 -5.67 -14.70
N GLN A 53 -2.28 -4.92 -14.66
CA GLN A 53 -1.03 -5.46 -14.16
C GLN A 53 -1.12 -5.77 -12.66
N ALA A 54 -1.74 -4.87 -11.91
CA ALA A 54 -1.92 -5.10 -10.49
C ALA A 54 -2.82 -6.31 -10.24
N ALA A 55 -3.89 -6.44 -11.02
CA ALA A 55 -4.80 -7.57 -10.90
C ALA A 55 -4.07 -8.89 -11.14
N ALA A 56 -3.26 -8.93 -12.18
CA ALA A 56 -2.49 -10.13 -12.48
C ALA A 56 -1.52 -10.45 -11.36
N GLN A 57 -0.86 -9.42 -10.84
CA GLN A 57 0.10 -9.58 -9.76
C GLN A 57 -0.55 -10.14 -8.50
N MET A 58 -1.74 -9.69 -8.19
CA MET A 58 -2.44 -10.08 -6.98
C MET A 58 -3.34 -11.29 -7.19
N ASN A 59 -3.40 -11.79 -8.42
CA ASN A 59 -4.21 -12.97 -8.77
C ASN A 59 -5.69 -12.74 -8.48
N VAL A 60 -6.18 -11.60 -8.90
CA VAL A 60 -7.60 -11.26 -8.76
C VAL A 60 -8.06 -10.62 -10.05
N GLY A 61 -9.37 -10.42 -10.17
CA GLY A 61 -9.92 -9.77 -11.34
C GLY A 61 -9.70 -8.27 -11.32
N ARG A 62 -9.76 -7.66 -12.50
CA ARG A 62 -9.57 -6.22 -12.63
C ARG A 62 -10.62 -5.45 -11.86
N THR A 63 -11.89 -5.92 -11.91
CA THR A 63 -12.95 -5.26 -11.18
C THR A 63 -12.69 -5.26 -9.69
N THR A 64 -12.15 -6.36 -9.19
CA THR A 64 -11.79 -6.45 -7.77
C THR A 64 -10.73 -5.41 -7.42
N VAL A 65 -9.71 -5.29 -8.26
CA VAL A 65 -8.66 -4.28 -8.01
C VAL A 65 -9.25 -2.88 -8.02
N THR A 66 -10.16 -2.60 -8.96
CA THR A 66 -10.79 -1.28 -9.02
C THR A 66 -11.48 -0.94 -7.70
N GLY A 67 -12.26 -1.89 -7.17
CA GLY A 67 -12.96 -1.66 -5.92
C GLY A 67 -12.02 -1.50 -4.75
N ILE A 68 -10.98 -2.34 -4.68
CA ILE A 68 -9.99 -2.23 -3.61
C ILE A 68 -9.29 -0.87 -3.68
N TYR A 69 -8.94 -0.46 -4.89
CA TYR A 69 -8.22 0.79 -5.10
C TYR A 69 -9.04 2.00 -4.66
N GLU A 70 -10.32 2.01 -5.04
CA GLU A 70 -11.19 3.12 -4.65
C GLU A 70 -11.33 3.20 -3.13
N SER A 71 -11.53 2.05 -2.50
CA SER A 71 -11.63 2.00 -1.04
C SER A 71 -10.33 2.46 -0.38
N ALA A 72 -9.21 1.98 -0.91
CA ALA A 72 -7.91 2.31 -0.35
C ALA A 72 -7.62 3.80 -0.43
N ARG A 73 -7.90 4.40 -1.58
CA ARG A 73 -7.62 5.82 -1.76
C ARG A 73 -8.52 6.68 -0.88
N HIS A 74 -9.77 6.27 -0.72
CA HIS A 74 -10.68 7.00 0.17
C HIS A 74 -10.16 6.99 1.60
N LYS A 75 -9.66 5.84 2.05
CA LYS A 75 -9.15 5.71 3.41
C LYS A 75 -7.91 6.57 3.63
N VAL A 76 -7.02 6.58 2.64
CA VAL A 76 -5.84 7.44 2.73
C VAL A 76 -6.27 8.91 2.80
N ALA A 77 -7.21 9.29 1.95
CA ALA A 77 -7.70 10.67 1.95
C ALA A 77 -8.33 11.03 3.28
N GLU A 78 -9.12 10.13 3.84
CA GLU A 78 -9.77 10.38 5.12
C GLU A 78 -8.74 10.59 6.22
N ALA A 79 -7.72 9.74 6.25
CA ALA A 79 -6.68 9.88 7.26
C ALA A 79 -5.93 11.19 7.11
N LEU A 80 -5.62 11.56 5.87
CA LEU A 80 -4.87 12.79 5.62
C LEU A 80 -5.68 14.03 5.94
N VAL A 81 -6.92 14.06 5.47
CA VAL A 81 -7.72 15.28 5.58
C VAL A 81 -8.17 15.54 7.01
N TYR A 82 -8.53 14.49 7.71
CA TYR A 82 -9.06 14.62 9.07
C TYR A 82 -8.01 14.36 10.14
N GLY A 83 -6.78 14.07 9.76
CA GLY A 83 -5.72 13.83 10.74
C GLY A 83 -5.94 12.59 11.58
N LYS A 84 -6.46 11.54 10.99
CA LYS A 84 -6.71 10.29 11.71
C LYS A 84 -5.52 9.36 11.61
N ARG A 85 -5.43 8.45 12.56
CA ARG A 85 -4.44 7.38 12.47
C ARG A 85 -4.82 6.44 11.33
N LEU A 86 -3.81 5.92 10.67
CA LEU A 86 -4.03 4.91 9.62
C LEU A 86 -3.38 3.62 10.09
N LEU A 87 -4.20 2.59 10.27
CA LEU A 87 -3.73 1.29 10.76
C LEU A 87 -3.94 0.28 9.65
N ILE A 88 -2.87 -0.44 9.30
CA ILE A 88 -2.90 -1.41 8.21
C ILE A 88 -2.92 -2.81 8.81
N GLN A 89 -4.05 -3.49 8.68
CA GLN A 89 -4.18 -4.83 9.22
C GLN A 89 -5.36 -5.56 8.58
N GLY A 90 -5.27 -6.87 8.59
CA GLY A 90 -6.38 -7.70 8.15
C GLY A 90 -6.46 -7.84 6.65
N GLY A 91 -7.57 -8.41 6.21
CA GLY A 91 -7.80 -8.68 4.81
C GLY A 91 -7.52 -10.13 4.46
N LYS A 92 -8.07 -10.55 3.34
CA LYS A 92 -7.84 -11.91 2.85
C LYS A 92 -6.65 -11.89 1.93
N ILE A 93 -5.48 -12.17 2.47
CA ILE A 93 -4.24 -12.08 1.72
C ILE A 93 -3.43 -13.34 1.89
N LYS A 94 -2.53 -13.53 0.93
CA LYS A 94 -1.54 -14.60 0.96
C LYS A 94 -0.22 -13.98 0.53
N ILE A 95 0.80 -14.19 1.32
CA ILE A 95 2.12 -13.67 0.99
C ILE A 95 2.68 -14.48 -0.18
N CYS A 96 3.27 -13.79 -1.14
CA CYS A 96 3.84 -14.42 -2.30
C CYS A 96 4.96 -15.38 -1.87
N GLU A 97 4.86 -16.62 -2.35
CA GLU A 97 5.85 -17.63 -1.97
C GLU A 97 7.22 -17.34 -2.54
N ARG A 98 7.27 -16.48 -3.56
CA ARG A 98 8.53 -16.13 -4.20
C ARG A 98 9.08 -14.81 -3.70
N ALA A 99 8.60 -14.37 -2.55
CA ALA A 99 9.12 -13.13 -1.97
C ALA A 99 10.63 -13.24 -1.83
N GLY A 100 11.33 -12.24 -2.34
CA GLY A 100 12.78 -12.23 -2.31
C GLY A 100 13.44 -12.89 -3.51
N THR A 101 12.71 -13.77 -4.22
CA THR A 101 13.26 -14.40 -5.42
C THR A 101 12.38 -14.16 -6.63
N CYS A 102 11.32 -13.40 -6.45
CA CYS A 102 10.35 -13.12 -7.50
C CYS A 102 10.94 -12.15 -8.51
N HIS A 103 10.61 -12.38 -9.78
CA HIS A 103 11.09 -11.51 -10.84
C HIS A 103 10.03 -10.53 -11.32
N HIS A 104 8.92 -10.41 -10.61
CA HIS A 104 7.90 -9.43 -10.96
C HIS A 104 8.47 -8.02 -10.80
N PRO A 105 8.06 -7.09 -11.67
CA PRO A 105 8.60 -5.74 -11.59
C PRO A 105 8.40 -5.07 -10.24
N CYS A 106 7.27 -5.34 -9.57
CA CYS A 106 7.01 -4.74 -8.27
C CYS A 106 8.04 -5.19 -7.23
N CYS A 107 8.44 -6.45 -7.28
CA CYS A 107 9.41 -6.96 -6.31
C CYS A 107 10.79 -6.38 -6.55
N ARG A 108 11.18 -6.28 -7.83
CA ARG A 108 12.47 -5.70 -8.15
C ARG A 108 12.52 -4.23 -7.80
N ALA A 109 11.43 -3.52 -8.03
CA ALA A 109 11.39 -2.11 -7.69
C ALA A 109 11.50 -1.91 -6.19
N GLN A 110 10.89 -2.81 -5.41
CA GLN A 110 10.99 -2.74 -3.97
C GLN A 110 12.44 -2.94 -3.52
N ASP A 111 13.12 -3.91 -4.10
CA ASP A 111 14.51 -4.15 -3.77
C ASP A 111 15.37 -2.94 -4.07
N GLN A 112 15.13 -2.32 -5.23
CA GLN A 112 15.90 -1.14 -5.59
C GLN A 112 15.67 -0.02 -4.60
N LYS A 113 14.41 0.16 -4.19
CA LYS A 113 14.11 1.22 -3.24
C LYS A 113 14.77 0.97 -1.89
N GLU A 114 14.83 -0.28 -1.49
CA GLU A 114 15.49 -0.58 -0.24
C GLU A 114 16.98 -0.29 -0.34
N GLY A 115 17.56 -0.58 -1.51
CA GLY A 115 18.95 -0.30 -1.71
C GLY A 115 19.26 1.17 -1.72
N GLU A 116 18.35 1.97 -2.24
CA GLU A 116 18.57 3.41 -2.31
C GLU A 116 18.06 4.14 -1.09
N GLY A 117 17.28 3.45 -0.28
CA GLY A 117 16.56 4.11 0.80
C GLY A 117 17.44 4.71 1.85
N ARG A 118 18.68 4.47 1.79
CA ARG A 118 19.58 5.09 2.71
C ARG A 118 20.04 6.44 2.30
N ASP A 119 19.66 6.88 1.15
CA ASP A 119 19.93 8.23 0.77
C ASP A 119 19.23 9.16 1.64
N PRO A 120 19.90 9.93 2.22
CA PRO A 120 19.24 10.88 3.10
C PRO A 120 18.64 12.03 2.36
N LEU A 121 18.71 11.81 2.14
CA LEU A 121 18.16 12.62 1.94
C LEU A 121 17.71 13.23 1.67
N SER A 122 17.77 13.35 1.54
CA SER A 122 17.34 13.84 1.28
C SER A 122 16.60 14.60 1.44
N PRO A 123 16.70 14.81 1.52
CA PRO A 123 16.04 15.46 1.73
C PRO A 123 15.29 16.07 1.62
N GLN A 124 15.13 16.02 1.61
CA GLN A 124 14.49 16.48 1.54
C GLN A 124 14.00 17.33 1.34
N LYS A 125 14.25 17.51 1.14
CA LYS A 125 13.94 18.22 0.98
C LYS A 125 13.29 18.83 1.01
N GLU A 126 13.37 18.90 1.11
CA GLU A 126 12.85 19.41 1.23
C GLU A 126 12.23 20.06 1.24
N HIS A 127 12.28 20.26 1.15
CA HIS A 127 11.66 20.87 1.11
C HIS A 127 11.10 21.55 1.00
N ASP A 128 11.26 21.44 0.86
CA ASP A 128 10.80 22.06 0.84
C ASP A 128 9.93 22.65 0.73
N ILE A 129 9.75 22.64 0.90
CA ILE A 129 8.91 23.18 0.90
C ILE A 129 8.48 24.16 0.98
N ASN A 130 8.51 24.48 1.06
CA ASN A 130 8.11 25.31 1.21
C ASN A 130 7.74 26.05 0.90
N GLU A 131 7.79 26.11 0.83
CA GLU A 131 7.32 26.68 0.59
C GLU A 131 6.96 27.12 0.43
#